data_5f6c73c0289f56ddea60f6a9876eb6fd
#
_entry.id   5f6c73c0289f56ddea60f6a9876eb6fd
#
_cell.length_a   1.000
_cell.length_b   1.000
_cell.length_c   1.000
_cell.angle_alpha   90.00
_cell.angle_beta   90.00
_cell.angle_gamma   90.00
#
_symmetry.space_group_name_H-M   'P 1'
#
loop_
_entity.id
_entity.type
_entity.pdbx_description
1 polymer ?
#
loop_
_entity_poly.entity_id
_entity_poly.type
_entity_poly.pdbx_seq_one_letter_code
_entity_poly.pdbx_strand_id
1 'polypeptide(L)' 'MSDQSIDKIKAIFCEIIGISETDVDDSTSYNSCVAWDSLKHLQMVSELEDEFGIEFEMDDIIAMVNFAKVKEIVLEYISK' A
#
# COMPACT_ATOMS: atom_id res chain seq x y z
N MET A 1 -5.01 -16.04 -6.76
CA MET A 1 -4.19 -15.40 -7.76
C MET A 1 -3.84 -13.98 -7.37
N SER A 2 -2.75 -13.49 -7.87
CA SER A 2 -2.23 -12.18 -7.49
C SER A 2 -3.16 -11.02 -7.85
N ASP A 3 -4.02 -11.20 -8.84
CA ASP A 3 -4.94 -10.14 -9.27
C ASP A 3 -5.87 -9.68 -8.15
N GLN A 4 -6.41 -10.63 -7.39
CA GLN A 4 -7.30 -10.29 -6.28
C GLN A 4 -6.54 -9.57 -5.16
N SER A 5 -5.31 -9.98 -4.93
CA SER A 5 -4.49 -9.34 -3.91
C SER A 5 -4.17 -7.90 -4.33
N ILE A 6 -3.85 -7.68 -5.59
CA ILE A 6 -3.57 -6.35 -6.10
C ILE A 6 -4.80 -5.46 -5.98
N ASP A 7 -5.98 -5.98 -6.31
CA ASP A 7 -7.22 -5.23 -6.19
C ASP A 7 -7.48 -4.81 -4.74
N LYS A 8 -7.23 -5.70 -3.80
CA LYS A 8 -7.40 -5.40 -2.38
C LYS A 8 -6.42 -4.36 -1.90
N ILE A 9 -5.17 -4.48 -2.33
CA ILE A 9 -4.13 -3.49 -1.98
C ILE A 9 -4.55 -2.12 -2.49
N LYS A 10 -4.98 -2.05 -3.73
CA LYS A 10 -5.39 -0.80 -4.34
C LYS A 10 -6.60 -0.20 -3.65
N ALA A 11 -7.59 -1.03 -3.32
CA ALA A 11 -8.78 -0.56 -2.63
C ALA A 11 -8.44 0.01 -1.26
N ILE A 12 -7.61 -0.68 -0.50
CA ILE A 12 -7.18 -0.21 0.81
C ILE A 12 -6.40 1.10 0.68
N PHE A 13 -5.46 1.12 -0.25
CA PHE A 13 -4.64 2.31 -0.48
C PHE A 13 -5.52 3.52 -0.80
N CYS A 14 -6.45 3.37 -1.74
CA CYS A 14 -7.29 4.47 -2.16
C CYS A 14 -8.26 4.92 -1.07
N GLU A 15 -8.77 3.98 -0.29
CA GLU A 15 -9.67 4.30 0.81
C GLU A 15 -8.97 5.11 1.90
N ILE A 16 -7.79 4.66 2.29
CA ILE A 16 -7.04 5.31 3.37
C ILE A 16 -6.48 6.66 2.91
N ILE A 17 -5.87 6.69 1.74
CA ILE A 17 -5.25 7.90 1.22
C ILE A 17 -6.32 8.90 0.75
N GLY A 18 -7.48 8.39 0.30
CA GLY A 18 -8.58 9.26 -0.11
C GLY A 18 -8.50 9.72 -1.54
N ILE A 19 -8.00 8.86 -2.43
CA ILE A 19 -7.95 9.16 -3.86
C ILE A 19 -8.69 8.07 -4.63
N SER A 20 -9.05 8.38 -5.87
CA SER A 20 -9.74 7.45 -6.76
C SER A 20 -8.80 6.38 -7.29
N GLU A 21 -9.35 5.19 -7.52
CA GLU A 21 -8.55 4.12 -8.12
C GLU A 21 -8.06 4.48 -9.51
N THR A 22 -8.78 5.36 -10.20
CA THR A 22 -8.36 5.82 -11.52
C THR A 22 -7.21 6.82 -11.46
N ASP A 23 -6.97 7.39 -10.29
CA ASP A 23 -5.91 8.39 -10.10
C ASP A 23 -4.60 7.77 -9.59
N VAL A 24 -4.63 6.51 -9.19
CA VAL A 24 -3.46 5.85 -8.65
C VAL A 24 -2.81 4.97 -9.71
N ASP A 25 -1.48 5.03 -9.80
CA ASP A 25 -0.71 4.13 -10.65
C ASP A 25 0.62 3.83 -9.95
N ASP A 26 1.47 3.07 -10.62
CA ASP A 26 2.73 2.63 -10.03
C ASP A 26 3.65 3.80 -9.67
N SER A 27 3.48 4.92 -10.36
CA SER A 27 4.32 6.09 -10.10
C SER A 27 3.77 7.01 -9.01
N THR A 28 2.56 6.73 -8.50
CA THR A 28 2.01 7.50 -7.39
C THR A 28 2.92 7.30 -6.18
N SER A 29 3.50 8.39 -5.69
CA SER A 29 4.50 8.30 -4.65
C SER A 29 4.15 9.17 -3.45
N TYR A 30 4.79 8.83 -2.33
CA TYR A 30 4.63 9.56 -1.08
C TYR A 30 4.95 11.05 -1.29
N ASN A 31 5.97 11.34 -2.07
CA ASN A 31 6.39 12.72 -2.30
C ASN A 31 5.50 13.47 -3.28
N SER A 32 4.86 12.76 -4.21
CA SER A 32 4.04 13.41 -5.23
C SER A 32 2.57 13.48 -4.87
N CYS A 33 2.12 12.71 -3.88
CA CYS A 33 0.72 12.67 -3.49
C CYS A 33 0.53 13.41 -2.17
N VAL A 34 -0.07 14.59 -2.24
CA VAL A 34 -0.26 15.46 -1.06
C VAL A 34 -1.09 14.76 0.01
N ALA A 35 -2.05 13.95 -0.41
CA ALA A 35 -2.93 13.24 0.53
C ALA A 35 -2.23 12.13 1.29
N TRP A 36 -1.09 11.68 0.82
CA TRP A 36 -0.35 10.56 1.41
C TRP A 36 0.70 11.10 2.37
N ASP A 37 0.33 11.25 3.63
CA ASP A 37 1.25 11.74 4.67
C ASP A 37 1.61 10.59 5.62
N SER A 38 2.41 10.90 6.64
CA SER A 38 2.91 9.89 7.59
C SER A 38 1.79 9.14 8.30
N LEU A 39 0.77 9.87 8.71
CA LEU A 39 -0.34 9.27 9.42
C LEU A 39 -1.10 8.31 8.52
N LYS A 40 -1.39 8.76 7.30
CA LYS A 40 -2.07 7.92 6.31
C LYS A 40 -1.24 6.70 5.96
N HIS A 41 0.07 6.88 5.87
CA HIS A 41 0.99 5.79 5.57
C HIS A 41 0.88 4.69 6.64
N LEU A 42 0.91 5.07 7.90
CA LEU A 42 0.80 4.10 8.99
C LEU A 42 -0.57 3.45 9.03
N GLN A 43 -1.62 4.20 8.74
CA GLN A 43 -2.97 3.65 8.67
C GLN A 43 -3.07 2.62 7.55
N MET A 44 -2.49 2.93 6.39
CA MET A 44 -2.48 2.01 5.26
C MET A 44 -1.75 0.72 5.62
N VAL A 45 -0.58 0.84 6.24
CA VAL A 45 0.20 -0.33 6.66
C VAL A 45 -0.61 -1.19 7.61
N SER A 46 -1.26 -0.58 8.58
CA SER A 46 -2.07 -1.31 9.56
C SER A 46 -3.22 -2.06 8.90
N GLU A 47 -3.90 -1.42 7.97
CA GLU A 47 -5.00 -2.06 7.25
C GLU A 47 -4.51 -3.22 6.39
N LEU A 48 -3.37 -3.05 5.73
CA LEU A 48 -2.81 -4.13 4.93
C LEU A 48 -2.42 -5.32 5.79
N GLU A 49 -1.86 -5.06 6.97
CA GLU A 49 -1.51 -6.14 7.89
C GLU A 49 -2.75 -6.91 8.33
N ASP A 50 -3.83 -6.19 8.65
CA ASP A 50 -5.07 -6.82 9.06
C ASP A 50 -5.71 -7.62 7.93
N GLU A 51 -5.73 -7.05 6.74
CA GLU A 51 -6.41 -7.67 5.62
C GLU A 51 -5.74 -8.99 5.21
N PHE A 52 -4.41 -9.01 5.21
CA PHE A 52 -3.66 -10.17 4.72
C PHE A 52 -3.09 -11.04 5.85
N GLY A 53 -3.28 -10.63 7.10
CA GLY A 53 -2.76 -11.38 8.24
C GLY A 53 -1.25 -11.45 8.25
N ILE A 54 -0.60 -10.34 7.93
CA ILE A 54 0.86 -10.26 7.85
C ILE A 54 1.35 -9.14 8.75
N GLU A 55 2.66 -9.08 8.94
CA GLU A 55 3.27 -8.05 9.77
C GLU A 55 4.54 -7.58 9.07
N PHE A 56 4.58 -6.28 8.73
CA PHE A 56 5.72 -5.71 8.01
C PHE A 56 6.82 -5.30 8.97
N GLU A 57 8.06 -5.45 8.52
CA GLU A 57 9.19 -4.92 9.26
C GLU A 57 9.34 -3.43 8.99
N MET A 58 9.99 -2.74 9.92
CA MET A 58 10.15 -1.29 9.81
C MET A 58 10.82 -0.89 8.50
N ASP A 59 11.84 -1.62 8.08
CA ASP A 59 12.55 -1.34 6.84
C ASP A 59 11.62 -1.40 5.63
N ASP A 60 10.68 -2.34 5.64
CA ASP A 60 9.73 -2.48 4.54
C ASP A 60 8.70 -1.35 4.55
N ILE A 61 8.29 -0.93 5.74
CA ILE A 61 7.35 0.19 5.87
C ILE A 61 7.97 1.46 5.29
N ILE A 62 9.23 1.69 5.59
CA ILE A 62 9.96 2.85 5.09
C ILE A 62 10.17 2.75 3.58
N ALA A 63 10.33 1.54 3.07
CA ALA A 63 10.59 1.32 1.64
C ALA A 63 9.35 1.53 0.77
N MET A 64 8.16 1.61 1.37
CA MET A 64 6.92 1.84 0.62
C MET A 64 6.79 3.30 0.19
N VAL A 65 7.64 3.73 -0.74
CA VAL A 65 7.70 5.13 -1.17
C VAL A 65 6.81 5.44 -2.36
N ASN A 66 6.31 4.42 -3.04
CA ASN A 66 5.34 4.60 -4.12
C ASN A 66 4.42 3.39 -4.17
N PHE A 67 3.37 3.48 -4.99
CA PHE A 67 2.37 2.42 -5.05
C PHE A 67 2.95 1.11 -5.56
N ALA A 68 3.88 1.19 -6.51
CA ALA A 68 4.54 -0.02 -7.03
C ALA A 68 5.25 -0.77 -5.90
N LYS A 69 5.93 -0.04 -5.03
CA LYS A 69 6.62 -0.66 -3.89
C LYS A 69 5.63 -1.24 -2.88
N VAL A 70 4.51 -0.57 -2.66
CA VAL A 70 3.48 -1.10 -1.76
C VAL A 70 3.01 -2.46 -2.26
N LYS A 71 2.67 -2.55 -3.55
CA LYS A 71 2.24 -3.81 -4.14
C LYS A 71 3.31 -4.88 -4.03
N GLU A 72 4.53 -4.53 -4.40
CA GLU A 72 5.65 -5.47 -4.44
C GLU A 72 5.90 -6.05 -3.04
N ILE A 73 5.95 -5.20 -2.04
CA ILE A 73 6.24 -5.64 -0.68
C ILE A 73 5.12 -6.50 -0.11
N VAL A 74 3.88 -6.10 -0.32
CA VAL A 74 2.74 -6.88 0.17
C VAL A 74 2.71 -8.26 -0.49
N LEU A 75 2.89 -8.29 -1.81
CA LEU A 75 2.87 -9.55 -2.54
C LEU A 75 3.99 -10.48 -2.09
N GLU A 76 5.15 -9.92 -1.79
CA GLU A 76 6.27 -10.69 -1.29
C GLU A 76 5.93 -11.34 0.06
N TYR A 77 5.30 -10.60 0.95
CA TYR A 77 4.91 -11.14 2.26
C TYR A 77 3.85 -12.23 2.15
N ILE A 78 2.88 -12.06 1.26
CA ILE A 78 1.82 -13.05 1.11
C ILE A 78 2.33 -14.33 0.47
N SER A 79 3.35 -14.25 -0.34
CA SER A 79 3.87 -15.43 -1.05
C SER A 79 4.88 -16.22 -0.24
N LYS A 80 5.25 -15.77 0.94
CA LYS A 80 6.19 -16.47 1.80
C LYS A 80 5.59 -17.72 2.44
#